data_760c05fc66ec615375996f44807017ef
#
_entry.id   760c05fc66ec615375996f44807017ef
#
_cell.length_a   1.000
_cell.length_b   1.000
_cell.length_c   1.000
_cell.angle_alpha   90.00
_cell.angle_beta   90.00
_cell.angle_gamma   90.00
#
_symmetry.space_group_name_H-M   'P 1'
#
loop_
_entity.id
_entity.type
_entity.pdbx_description
1 polymer ?
#
loop_
_entity_poly.entity_id
_entity_poly.type
_entity_poly.pdbx_seq_one_letter_code
_entity_poly.pdbx_strand_id
1 'polypeptide(L)'
;MNTQQIATRLSELCRQGQFEAAQKELFAEDAISIEPRDMPDFPRETKGLRAIIEKGHKFESMVEKMHGCSTSVPLVTGNAIALALTMDVTMKGRGRVKLEEICAYEVKDGKIVSEQFFM
;
A
#
# COMPACT_ATOMS: atom_id res chain seq x y z
N MET A 1 16.69 -9.29 0.74
CA MET A 1 15.57 -10.11 0.25
C MET A 1 15.47 -9.95 -1.27
N ASN A 2 15.16 -11.03 -1.96
CA ASN A 2 14.86 -10.93 -3.39
C ASN A 2 13.42 -10.48 -3.61
N THR A 3 13.05 -10.22 -4.87
CA THR A 3 11.72 -9.70 -5.20
C THR A 3 10.59 -10.62 -4.74
N GLN A 4 10.74 -11.93 -4.91
CA GLN A 4 9.73 -12.90 -4.48
C GLN A 4 9.56 -12.90 -2.95
N GLN A 5 10.64 -12.82 -2.20
CA GLN A 5 10.59 -12.77 -0.74
C GLN A 5 9.89 -11.49 -0.27
N ILE A 6 10.19 -10.38 -0.91
CA ILE A 6 9.53 -9.09 -0.62
C ILE A 6 8.04 -9.19 -0.90
N ALA A 7 7.66 -9.76 -2.05
CA ALA A 7 6.26 -9.92 -2.43
C ALA A 7 5.48 -10.77 -1.42
N THR A 8 6.06 -11.88 -1.00
CA THR A 8 5.46 -12.78 -0.01
C THR A 8 5.26 -12.06 1.32
N ARG A 9 6.28 -11.38 1.81
CA ARG A 9 6.20 -10.65 3.08
C ARG A 9 5.23 -9.50 3.02
N LEU A 10 5.23 -8.75 1.92
CA LEU A 10 4.31 -7.64 1.69
C LEU A 10 2.85 -8.12 1.76
N SER A 11 2.52 -9.19 1.04
CA SER A 11 1.15 -9.69 1.03
C SER A 11 0.72 -10.22 2.40
N GLU A 12 1.61 -10.85 3.16
CA GLU A 12 1.30 -11.29 4.53
C GLU A 12 0.92 -10.11 5.42
N LEU A 13 1.73 -9.06 5.41
CA LEU A 13 1.50 -7.88 6.24
C LEU A 13 0.24 -7.12 5.81
N CYS A 14 0.02 -7.00 4.50
CA CYS A 14 -1.19 -6.35 3.99
C CYS A 14 -2.46 -7.10 4.38
N ARG A 15 -2.45 -8.43 4.33
CA ARG A 15 -3.61 -9.23 4.76
C ARG A 15 -3.95 -9.04 6.23
N GLN A 16 -2.94 -8.70 7.04
CA GLN A 16 -3.12 -8.44 8.46
C GLN A 16 -3.44 -6.97 8.75
N GLY A 17 -3.54 -6.13 7.72
CA GLY A 17 -3.77 -4.71 7.88
C GLY A 17 -2.57 -3.94 8.41
N GLN A 18 -1.39 -4.55 8.41
CA GLN A 18 -0.16 -3.96 8.96
C GLN A 18 0.63 -3.23 7.88
N PHE A 19 0.02 -2.19 7.32
CA PHE A 19 0.61 -1.43 6.21
C PHE A 19 1.86 -0.65 6.62
N GLU A 20 1.84 -0.02 7.77
CA GLU A 20 3.01 0.73 8.25
C GLU A 20 4.18 -0.20 8.53
N ALA A 21 3.92 -1.36 9.13
CA ALA A 21 4.97 -2.35 9.37
C ALA A 21 5.61 -2.80 8.05
N ALA A 22 4.79 -3.02 7.01
CA ALA A 22 5.26 -3.37 5.68
C ALA A 22 6.15 -2.26 5.10
N GLN A 23 5.73 -1.02 5.23
CA GLN A 23 6.49 0.13 4.74
C GLN A 23 7.84 0.24 5.44
N LYS A 24 7.86 0.14 6.76
CA LYS A 24 9.09 0.24 7.54
C LYS A 24 10.07 -0.90 7.24
N GLU A 25 9.54 -2.10 7.04
CA GLU A 25 10.38 -3.27 6.80
C GLU A 25 10.90 -3.33 5.36
N LEU A 26 10.07 -2.97 4.38
CA LEU A 26 10.32 -3.32 2.96
C LEU A 26 10.64 -2.14 2.05
N PHE A 27 10.29 -0.91 2.42
CA PHE A 27 10.45 0.26 1.55
C PHE A 27 11.81 0.92 1.73
N ALA A 28 12.35 1.45 0.63
CA ALA A 28 13.52 2.33 0.67
C ALA A 28 13.12 3.68 1.30
N GLU A 29 14.09 4.38 1.88
CA GLU A 29 13.83 5.69 2.50
C GLU A 29 13.36 6.73 1.49
N ASP A 30 13.81 6.64 0.25
CA ASP A 30 13.44 7.54 -0.85
C ASP A 30 12.31 7.00 -1.73
N ALA A 31 11.54 6.02 -1.24
CA ALA A 31 10.45 5.43 -2.00
C ALA A 31 9.41 6.49 -2.40
N ILE A 32 8.74 6.23 -3.51
CA ILE A 32 7.68 7.10 -4.05
C ILE A 32 6.36 6.34 -4.05
N SER A 33 5.29 7.02 -3.64
CA SER A 33 3.94 6.46 -3.67
C SER A 33 3.08 7.28 -4.63
N ILE A 34 2.38 6.61 -5.54
CA ILE A 34 1.61 7.24 -6.60
C ILE A 34 0.15 6.83 -6.51
N GLU A 35 -0.73 7.80 -6.27
CA GLU A 35 -2.18 7.62 -6.27
C GLU A 35 -2.73 7.72 -7.68
N PRO A 36 -3.95 7.20 -7.96
CA PRO A 36 -4.52 7.27 -9.31
C PRO A 36 -4.70 8.70 -9.82
N ARG A 37 -4.90 9.66 -8.92
CA ARG A 37 -5.13 11.06 -9.25
C ARG A 37 -4.90 11.94 -8.03
N ASP A 38 -4.83 13.25 -8.25
CA ASP A 38 -4.82 14.19 -7.13
C ASP A 38 -6.19 14.21 -6.47
N MET A 39 -6.19 14.18 -5.14
CA MET A 39 -7.39 14.26 -4.32
C MET A 39 -7.17 15.34 -3.26
N PRO A 40 -8.24 15.95 -2.72
CA PRO A 40 -8.08 17.03 -1.74
C PRO A 40 -7.17 16.69 -0.56
N ASP A 41 -7.26 15.45 -0.07
CA ASP A 41 -6.50 15.01 1.10
C ASP A 41 -5.24 14.22 0.75
N PHE A 42 -5.11 13.79 -0.50
CA PHE A 42 -4.01 12.93 -0.93
C PHE A 42 -3.48 13.39 -2.28
N PRO A 43 -2.26 13.94 -2.33
CA PRO A 43 -1.65 14.30 -3.60
C PRO A 43 -1.39 13.04 -4.43
N ARG A 44 -1.34 13.19 -5.75
CA ARG A 44 -1.05 12.05 -6.63
C ARG A 44 0.29 11.41 -6.31
N GLU A 45 1.30 12.21 -5.99
CA GLU A 45 2.64 11.71 -5.70
C GLU A 45 3.10 12.11 -4.31
N THR A 46 3.63 11.14 -3.58
CA THR A 46 4.21 11.34 -2.24
C THR A 46 5.63 10.78 -2.26
N LYS A 47 6.62 11.59 -1.91
CA LYS A 47 8.03 11.21 -1.95
C LYS A 47 8.59 11.02 -0.56
N GLY A 48 9.26 9.89 -0.35
CA GLY A 48 9.95 9.57 0.89
C GLY A 48 9.11 8.73 1.83
N LEU A 49 9.76 7.77 2.47
CA LEU A 49 9.11 6.81 3.37
C LEU A 49 8.36 7.51 4.50
N ARG A 50 8.95 8.53 5.09
CA ARG A 50 8.30 9.26 6.18
C ARG A 50 6.98 9.88 5.77
N ALA A 51 6.96 10.55 4.60
CA ALA A 51 5.74 11.15 4.06
C ALA A 51 4.71 10.08 3.68
N ILE A 52 5.16 8.93 3.19
CA ILE A 52 4.29 7.80 2.87
C ILE A 52 3.62 7.27 4.15
N ILE A 53 4.37 7.12 5.22
CA ILE A 53 3.83 6.68 6.53
C ILE A 53 2.81 7.70 7.05
N GLU A 54 3.11 8.99 6.95
CA GLU A 54 2.18 10.05 7.37
C GLU A 54 0.90 10.03 6.55
N LYS A 55 1.00 9.75 5.26
CA LYS A 55 -0.18 9.56 4.40
C LYS A 55 -1.03 8.40 4.90
N GLY A 56 -0.40 7.30 5.30
CA GLY A 56 -1.09 6.16 5.90
C GLY A 56 -1.81 6.51 7.20
N HIS A 57 -1.16 7.29 8.07
CA HIS A 57 -1.79 7.77 9.31
C HIS A 57 -3.01 8.64 9.01
N LYS A 58 -2.93 9.48 7.99
CA LYS A 58 -4.06 10.32 7.58
C LYS A 58 -5.24 9.46 7.12
N PHE A 59 -4.98 8.43 6.31
CA PHE A 59 -6.01 7.49 5.88
C PHE A 59 -6.63 6.79 7.09
N GLU A 60 -5.81 6.27 8.01
CA GLU A 60 -6.29 5.60 9.22
C GLU A 60 -7.18 6.50 10.06
N SER A 61 -6.86 7.80 10.11
CA SER A 61 -7.68 8.77 10.86
C SER A 61 -9.07 8.94 10.28
N MET A 62 -9.27 8.59 9.02
CA MET A 62 -10.55 8.67 8.32
C MET A 62 -11.36 7.36 8.44
N VAL A 63 -10.75 6.29 8.93
CA VAL A 63 -11.38 4.99 9.08
C VAL A 63 -11.94 4.85 10.48
N GLU A 64 -13.25 4.58 10.57
CA GLU A 64 -13.89 4.28 11.85
C GLU A 64 -13.63 2.84 12.27
N LYS A 65 -13.72 1.91 11.32
CA LYS A 65 -13.51 0.48 11.59
C LYS A 65 -13.03 -0.24 10.34
N MET A 66 -12.02 -1.10 10.51
CA MET A 66 -11.57 -2.04 9.49
C MET A 66 -12.27 -3.37 9.71
N HIS A 67 -13.13 -3.79 8.79
CA HIS A 67 -13.87 -5.06 8.89
C HIS A 67 -13.08 -6.23 8.33
N GLY A 68 -12.28 -5.99 7.30
CA GLY A 68 -11.49 -7.02 6.68
C GLY A 68 -10.51 -6.44 5.67
N CYS A 69 -9.47 -7.22 5.41
CA CYS A 69 -8.45 -6.88 4.43
C CYS A 69 -7.99 -8.17 3.76
N SER A 70 -7.96 -8.19 2.45
CA SER A 70 -7.54 -9.35 1.69
C SER A 70 -6.67 -8.95 0.51
N THR A 71 -5.80 -9.87 0.09
CA THR A 71 -4.97 -9.66 -1.10
C THR A 71 -5.06 -10.87 -2.00
N SER A 72 -4.86 -10.65 -3.29
CA SER A 72 -4.59 -11.75 -4.22
C SER A 72 -3.20 -12.34 -3.93
N VAL A 73 -2.91 -13.48 -4.53
CA VAL A 73 -1.54 -13.96 -4.63
C VAL A 73 -0.76 -12.93 -5.45
N PRO A 74 0.43 -12.50 -5.00
CA PRO A 74 1.19 -11.51 -5.78
C PRO A 74 1.72 -12.10 -7.08
N LEU A 75 1.72 -11.27 -8.12
CA LEU A 75 2.37 -11.55 -9.39
C LEU A 75 3.76 -10.94 -9.32
N VAL A 76 4.78 -11.70 -9.72
CA VAL A 76 6.16 -11.25 -9.66
C VAL A 76 6.84 -11.52 -10.98
N THR A 77 7.52 -10.52 -11.52
CA THR A 77 8.38 -10.67 -12.68
C THR A 77 9.55 -9.69 -12.57
N GLY A 78 10.78 -10.20 -12.71
CA GLY A 78 11.96 -9.34 -12.57
C GLY A 78 11.98 -8.60 -11.23
N ASN A 79 11.91 -7.28 -11.31
CA ASN A 79 11.88 -6.41 -10.14
C ASN A 79 10.50 -5.80 -9.89
N ALA A 80 9.45 -6.35 -10.49
CA ALA A 80 8.09 -5.84 -10.39
C ALA A 80 7.19 -6.79 -9.61
N ILE A 81 6.29 -6.21 -8.81
CA ILE A 81 5.28 -6.93 -8.04
C ILE A 81 3.94 -6.26 -8.29
N ALA A 82 2.88 -7.07 -8.45
CA ALA A 82 1.52 -6.55 -8.48
C ALA A 82 0.61 -7.45 -7.65
N LEU A 83 -0.32 -6.85 -6.93
CA LEU A 83 -1.35 -7.58 -6.20
C LEU A 83 -2.64 -6.78 -6.16
N ALA A 84 -3.76 -7.49 -6.03
CA ALA A 84 -5.06 -6.87 -5.78
C ALA A 84 -5.27 -6.78 -4.27
N LEU A 85 -5.68 -5.62 -3.80
CA LEU A 85 -5.95 -5.36 -2.38
C LEU A 85 -7.40 -4.96 -2.23
N THR A 86 -8.11 -5.60 -1.31
CA THR A 86 -9.48 -5.24 -0.96
C THR A 86 -9.54 -4.94 0.52
N MET A 87 -10.07 -3.75 0.85
CA MET A 87 -10.31 -3.34 2.24
C MET A 87 -11.80 -3.10 2.42
N ASP A 88 -12.38 -3.75 3.42
CA ASP A 88 -13.77 -3.55 3.84
C ASP A 88 -13.73 -2.67 5.08
N VAL A 89 -14.13 -1.41 4.94
CA VAL A 89 -13.97 -0.40 5.99
C VAL A 89 -15.25 0.40 6.18
N THR A 90 -15.45 0.89 7.40
CA THR A 90 -16.41 1.97 7.65
C THR A 90 -15.63 3.27 7.76
N MET A 91 -15.94 4.19 6.86
CA MET A 91 -15.29 5.51 6.83
C MET A 91 -16.11 6.52 7.64
N LYS A 92 -15.41 7.35 8.41
CA LYS A 92 -16.07 8.39 9.21
C LYS A 92 -16.89 9.31 8.32
N GLY A 93 -18.17 9.43 8.60
CA GLY A 93 -19.10 10.31 7.86
C GLY A 93 -19.52 9.81 6.49
N ARG A 94 -19.08 8.61 6.07
CA ARG A 94 -19.40 8.09 4.73
C ARG A 94 -20.00 6.69 4.75
N GLY A 95 -19.88 5.97 5.87
CA GLY A 95 -20.40 4.62 6.02
C GLY A 95 -19.47 3.54 5.54
N ARG A 96 -19.99 2.32 5.46
CA ARG A 96 -19.22 1.12 5.08
C ARG A 96 -19.01 1.08 3.58
N VAL A 97 -17.78 0.86 3.17
CA VAL A 97 -17.39 0.81 1.76
C VAL A 97 -16.33 -0.26 1.55
N LYS A 98 -16.33 -0.86 0.38
CA LYS A 98 -15.30 -1.81 -0.04
C LYS A 98 -14.36 -1.08 -1.01
N LEU A 99 -13.11 -0.93 -0.61
CA LEU A 99 -12.07 -0.31 -1.42
C LEU A 99 -11.28 -1.39 -2.14
N GLU A 100 -11.27 -1.36 -3.45
CA GLU A 100 -10.60 -2.36 -4.29
C GLU A 100 -9.58 -1.66 -5.17
N GLU A 101 -8.33 -2.14 -5.15
CA GLU A 101 -7.27 -1.53 -5.95
C GLU A 101 -6.23 -2.55 -6.39
N ILE A 102 -5.55 -2.23 -7.48
CA ILE A 102 -4.33 -2.94 -7.87
C ILE A 102 -3.16 -2.12 -7.36
N CYS A 103 -2.26 -2.78 -6.66
CA CYS A 103 -1.04 -2.17 -6.14
C CYS A 103 0.14 -2.73 -6.93
N ALA A 104 0.91 -1.85 -7.54
CA ALA A 104 2.10 -2.22 -8.32
C ALA A 104 3.34 -1.65 -7.66
N TYR A 105 4.37 -2.46 -7.53
CA TYR A 105 5.60 -2.10 -6.83
C TYR A 105 6.82 -2.37 -7.70
N GLU A 106 7.83 -1.52 -7.55
CA GLU A 106 9.13 -1.73 -8.16
C GLU A 106 10.16 -1.92 -7.04
N VAL A 107 11.03 -2.92 -7.22
CA VAL A 107 12.07 -3.27 -6.26
C VAL A 107 13.44 -2.91 -6.83
N LYS A 108 14.31 -2.33 -6.01
CA LYS A 108 15.70 -2.04 -6.37
C LYS A 108 16.56 -2.23 -5.13
N ASP A 109 17.67 -2.92 -5.30
CA ASP A 109 18.64 -3.17 -4.23
C ASP A 109 17.98 -3.77 -2.97
N GLY A 110 17.03 -4.69 -3.16
CA GLY A 110 16.37 -5.39 -2.06
C GLY A 110 15.33 -4.60 -1.30
N LYS A 111 14.88 -3.46 -1.84
CA LYS A 111 13.86 -2.61 -1.22
C LYS A 111 12.84 -2.16 -2.26
N ILE A 112 11.60 -1.89 -1.80
CA ILE A 112 10.57 -1.29 -2.64
C ILE A 112 10.91 0.19 -2.81
N VAL A 113 11.05 0.63 -4.05
CA VAL A 113 11.38 2.03 -4.37
C VAL A 113 10.19 2.80 -4.91
N SER A 114 9.12 2.11 -5.34
CA SER A 114 7.89 2.77 -5.75
C SER A 114 6.69 1.88 -5.51
N GLU A 115 5.55 2.51 -5.20
CA GLU A 115 4.25 1.87 -5.19
C GLU A 115 3.29 2.73 -6.00
N GLN A 116 2.42 2.10 -6.77
CA GLN A 116 1.42 2.81 -7.56
C GLN A 116 0.09 2.08 -7.45
N PHE A 117 -0.98 2.85 -7.25
CA PHE A 117 -2.31 2.32 -7.06
C PHE A 117 -3.19 2.59 -8.28
N PHE A 118 -3.98 1.59 -8.67
CA PHE A 118 -4.95 1.67 -9.76
C PHE A 118 -6.33 1.29 -9.19
N MET A 119 -7.27 2.20 -9.35
CA MET A 119 -8.65 2.00 -8.87
C MET A 119 -9.66 2.32 -9.95
#